data_f94c17287f8608b630416ae57bfded5e
#
_entry.id   f94c17287f8608b630416ae57bfded5e
#
_cell.length_a   1.000
_cell.length_b   1.000
_cell.length_c   1.000
_cell.angle_alpha   90.00
_cell.angle_beta   90.00
_cell.angle_gamma   90.00
#
_symmetry.space_group_name_H-M   'P 1'
#
loop_
_entity.id
_entity.type
_entity.pdbx_description
1 polymer ?
#
loop_
_entity_poly.entity_id
_entity_poly.type
_entity_poly.pdbx_seq_one_letter_code
_entity_poly.pdbx_strand_id
1 'polypeptide(L)'
;MELSINKNKFKVKTVISPKDTSRGMMNKKFDDTFNGMLFIMSEGQHCFWMKNCITNLDIIFIEGDVITKIHHNCPLCKTKDCGNYC
;
A
#
# COMPACT_ATOMS: atom_id res chain seq x y z
N MET A 1 14.81 0.67 1.63
CA MET A 1 14.81 0.36 0.18
C MET A 1 14.28 1.55 -0.59
N GLU A 2 14.78 1.79 -1.78
CA GLU A 2 14.30 2.87 -2.63
C GLU A 2 13.58 2.31 -3.85
N LEU A 3 12.44 2.88 -4.20
CA LEU A 3 11.64 2.52 -5.36
C LEU A 3 11.46 3.75 -6.24
N SER A 4 11.68 3.60 -7.54
CA SER A 4 11.48 4.69 -8.50
C SER A 4 10.25 4.42 -9.37
N ILE A 5 9.35 5.40 -9.45
CA ILE A 5 8.16 5.37 -10.29
C ILE A 5 8.11 6.67 -11.07
N ASN A 6 8.17 6.61 -12.41
CA ASN A 6 8.12 7.80 -13.29
C ASN A 6 9.10 8.90 -12.85
N LYS A 7 10.35 8.54 -12.60
CA LYS A 7 11.43 9.44 -12.12
C LYS A 7 11.24 9.93 -10.68
N ASN A 8 10.16 9.59 -10.02
CA ASN A 8 9.96 9.89 -8.61
C ASN A 8 10.57 8.78 -7.77
N LYS A 9 11.29 9.15 -6.72
CA LYS A 9 11.94 8.19 -5.82
C LYS A 9 11.18 8.12 -4.50
N PHE A 10 10.93 6.90 -4.04
CA PHE A 10 10.25 6.64 -2.78
C PHE A 10 11.12 5.80 -1.87
N LYS A 11 11.17 6.18 -0.60
CA LYS A 11 11.76 5.34 0.44
C LYS A 11 10.66 4.39 0.91
N VAL A 12 10.83 3.08 0.70
CA VAL A 12 9.77 2.13 1.00
C VAL A 12 10.21 1.12 2.06
N LYS A 13 9.26 0.76 2.90
CA LYS A 13 9.35 -0.44 3.73
C LYS A 13 8.76 -1.60 2.95
N THR A 14 9.50 -2.70 2.88
CA THR A 14 9.06 -3.90 2.16
C THR A 14 8.42 -4.87 3.13
N VAL A 15 7.24 -5.36 2.80
CA VAL A 15 6.54 -6.37 3.59
C VAL A 15 6.32 -7.62 2.75
N ILE A 16 6.60 -8.79 3.31
CA ILE A 16 6.56 -10.07 2.62
C ILE A 16 5.72 -11.09 3.39
N SER A 17 5.86 -11.14 4.73
CA SER A 17 5.17 -12.14 5.54
C SER A 17 3.66 -11.90 5.55
N PRO A 18 2.84 -12.96 5.68
CA PRO A 18 1.38 -12.80 5.78
C PRO A 18 0.96 -11.88 6.93
N LYS A 19 1.66 -11.95 8.05
CA LYS A 19 1.36 -11.13 9.22
C LYS A 19 1.58 -9.65 8.94
N ASP A 20 2.73 -9.29 8.35
CA ASP A 20 3.06 -7.91 8.04
C ASP A 20 2.19 -7.38 6.92
N THR A 21 1.89 -8.22 5.93
CA THR A 21 1.00 -7.87 4.82
C THR A 21 -0.41 -7.56 5.32
N SER A 22 -0.94 -8.36 6.23
CA SER A 22 -2.27 -8.14 6.81
C SER A 22 -2.33 -6.86 7.63
N ARG A 23 -1.25 -6.53 8.33
CA ARG A 23 -1.17 -5.31 9.14
C ARG A 23 -0.99 -4.07 8.28
N GLY A 24 -0.15 -4.16 7.25
CA GLY A 24 0.11 -3.07 6.31
C GLY A 24 0.30 -1.72 6.98
N MET A 25 -0.46 -0.73 6.56
CA MET A 25 -0.41 0.64 7.08
C MET A 25 -1.35 0.89 8.26
N MET A 26 -1.94 -0.15 8.84
CA MET A 26 -2.81 0.04 10.02
C MET A 26 -2.07 0.75 11.15
N ASN A 27 -2.67 1.84 11.64
CA ASN A 27 -2.13 2.66 12.73
C ASN A 27 -0.75 3.26 12.47
N LYS A 28 -0.36 3.41 11.21
CA LYS A 28 0.94 3.97 10.81
C LYS A 28 0.78 5.23 10.00
N LYS A 29 1.75 6.13 10.13
CA LYS A 29 1.92 7.31 9.29
C LYS A 29 3.27 7.25 8.60
N PHE A 30 3.35 7.86 7.43
CA PHE A 30 4.65 8.09 6.79
C PHE A 30 5.47 9.10 7.59
N ASP A 31 6.77 8.93 7.56
CA ASP A 31 7.72 9.79 8.27
C ASP A 31 9.01 9.96 7.46
N ASP A 32 10.07 10.46 8.09
CA ASP A 32 11.34 10.68 7.40
C ASP A 32 12.04 9.38 6.99
N THR A 33 11.64 8.24 7.53
CA THR A 33 12.25 6.94 7.24
C THR A 33 11.61 6.24 6.04
N PHE A 34 10.34 6.52 5.75
CA PHE A 34 9.66 5.91 4.62
C PHE A 34 8.46 6.75 4.18
N ASN A 35 8.22 6.77 2.87
CA ASN A 35 7.05 7.42 2.29
C ASN A 35 6.23 6.48 1.40
N GLY A 36 6.51 5.19 1.47
CA GLY A 36 5.75 4.16 0.80
C GLY A 36 5.94 2.81 1.47
N MET A 37 5.02 1.89 1.21
CA MET A 37 5.11 0.51 1.66
C MET A 37 4.97 -0.40 0.45
N LEU A 38 5.97 -1.26 0.23
CA LEU A 38 5.99 -2.16 -0.90
C LEU A 38 5.59 -3.56 -0.44
N PHE A 39 4.48 -4.04 -0.99
CA PHE A 39 3.97 -5.39 -0.70
C PHE A 39 4.45 -6.34 -1.78
N ILE A 40 5.26 -7.32 -1.40
CA ILE A 40 5.71 -8.38 -2.30
C ILE A 40 4.73 -9.54 -2.14
N MET A 41 3.96 -9.82 -3.19
CA MET A 41 2.87 -10.78 -3.13
C MET A 41 2.97 -11.77 -4.28
N SER A 42 2.38 -12.96 -4.07
CA SER A 42 2.29 -13.97 -5.13
C SER A 42 1.42 -13.47 -6.28
N GLU A 43 1.54 -14.12 -7.45
CA GLU A 43 0.67 -13.82 -8.57
C GLU A 43 -0.79 -14.07 -8.21
N GLY A 44 -1.69 -13.29 -8.82
CA GLY A 44 -3.12 -13.40 -8.60
C GLY A 44 -3.74 -12.07 -8.23
N GLN A 45 -5.04 -12.07 -8.07
CA GLN A 45 -5.78 -10.87 -7.68
C GLN A 45 -5.70 -10.69 -6.18
N HIS A 46 -5.32 -9.50 -5.75
CA HIS A 46 -5.26 -9.12 -4.35
C HIS A 46 -6.11 -7.88 -4.12
N CYS A 47 -6.80 -7.85 -2.99
CA CYS A 47 -7.62 -6.72 -2.60
C CYS A 47 -7.13 -6.18 -1.26
N PHE A 48 -7.19 -4.86 -1.12
CA PHE A 48 -6.75 -4.15 0.08
C PHE A 48 -7.88 -3.29 0.61
N TRP A 49 -7.88 -3.07 1.90
CA TRP A 49 -8.83 -2.17 2.53
C TRP A 49 -8.10 -1.12 3.36
N MET A 50 -8.80 -0.05 3.68
CA MET A 50 -8.24 1.05 4.46
C MET A 50 -8.58 0.94 5.95
N LYS A 51 -9.06 -0.22 6.40
CA LYS A 51 -9.46 -0.42 7.79
C LYS A 51 -8.28 -0.16 8.74
N ASN A 52 -8.57 0.60 9.79
CA ASN A 52 -7.61 1.00 10.80
C ASN A 52 -6.42 1.81 10.28
N CYS A 53 -6.46 2.28 9.05
CA CYS A 53 -5.49 3.24 8.55
C CYS A 53 -5.82 4.62 9.14
N ILE A 54 -4.79 5.37 9.46
CA ILE A 54 -4.92 6.70 10.07
C ILE A 54 -4.52 7.83 9.13
N THR A 55 -4.21 7.49 7.90
CA THR A 55 -3.92 8.45 6.82
C THR A 55 -4.51 7.94 5.53
N ASN A 56 -4.89 8.86 4.65
CA ASN A 56 -5.33 8.50 3.30
C ASN A 56 -4.14 7.99 2.48
N LEU A 57 -4.37 7.05 1.59
CA LEU A 57 -3.31 6.41 0.81
C LEU A 57 -3.65 6.35 -0.66
N ASP A 58 -2.62 6.43 -1.50
CA ASP A 58 -2.70 5.95 -2.87
C ASP A 58 -2.31 4.48 -2.87
N ILE A 59 -3.10 3.65 -3.54
CA ILE A 59 -2.82 2.23 -3.68
C ILE A 59 -2.45 1.96 -5.13
N ILE A 60 -1.24 1.49 -5.36
CA ILE A 60 -0.68 1.28 -6.69
C ILE A 60 -0.41 -0.21 -6.89
N PHE A 61 -1.01 -0.78 -7.92
CA PHE A 61 -0.78 -2.17 -8.30
C PHE A 61 0.25 -2.23 -9.40
N ILE A 62 1.29 -3.04 -9.18
CA ILE A 62 2.41 -3.20 -10.10
C ILE A 62 2.56 -4.68 -10.45
N GLU A 63 2.63 -4.97 -11.74
CA GLU A 63 2.89 -6.31 -12.25
C GLU A 63 4.17 -6.26 -13.08
N GLY A 64 5.22 -6.91 -12.59
CA GLY A 64 6.55 -6.74 -13.16
C GLY A 64 6.99 -5.29 -13.04
N ASP A 65 7.25 -4.64 -14.17
CA ASP A 65 7.66 -3.24 -14.22
C ASP A 65 6.52 -2.30 -14.65
N VAL A 66 5.29 -2.81 -14.69
CA VAL A 66 4.14 -2.07 -15.23
C VAL A 66 3.15 -1.77 -14.13
N ILE A 67 2.74 -0.49 -14.03
CA ILE A 67 1.62 -0.11 -13.18
C ILE A 67 0.33 -0.51 -13.90
N THR A 68 -0.44 -1.39 -13.26
CA THR A 68 -1.68 -1.91 -13.84
C THR A 68 -2.91 -1.16 -13.35
N LYS A 69 -2.86 -0.57 -12.16
CA LYS A 69 -3.98 0.16 -11.58
C LYS A 69 -3.52 1.09 -10.48
N ILE A 70 -4.19 2.24 -10.36
CA ILE A 70 -3.96 3.19 -9.28
C ILE A 70 -5.32 3.59 -8.69
N HIS A 71 -5.42 3.47 -7.37
CA HIS A 71 -6.54 4.04 -6.61
C HIS A 71 -6.02 5.27 -5.87
N HIS A 72 -6.43 6.45 -6.29
CA HIS A 72 -5.96 7.70 -5.71
C HIS A 72 -6.70 8.07 -4.44
N ASN A 73 -5.96 8.56 -3.47
CA ASN A 73 -6.47 9.17 -2.25
C ASN A 73 -7.58 8.35 -1.59
N CYS A 74 -7.31 7.06 -1.38
CA CYS A 74 -8.23 6.18 -0.67
C CYS A 74 -8.41 6.69 0.76
N PRO A 75 -9.63 7.03 1.18
CA PRO A 75 -9.84 7.60 2.50
C PRO A 75 -9.61 6.59 3.61
N LEU A 76 -9.07 7.05 4.72
CA LEU A 76 -8.95 6.23 5.91
C LEU A 76 -10.33 5.72 6.34
N CYS A 77 -10.37 4.52 6.94
CA CYS A 77 -11.62 3.89 7.34
C CYS A 77 -11.49 3.32 8.76
N LYS A 78 -12.34 3.81 9.66
CA LYS A 78 -12.36 3.36 11.06
C LYS A 78 -13.63 2.60 11.41
N THR A 79 -14.51 2.36 10.44
CA THR A 79 -15.77 1.66 10.63
C THR A 79 -15.62 0.16 10.40
N LYS A 80 -16.72 -0.60 10.56
CA LYS A 80 -16.75 -2.02 10.26
C LYS A 80 -16.83 -2.30 8.77
N ASP A 81 -17.40 -1.38 8.00
CA ASP A 81 -17.68 -1.56 6.58
C ASP A 81 -16.70 -0.76 5.72
N CYS A 82 -15.50 -1.29 5.59
CA CYS A 82 -14.51 -0.71 4.72
C CYS A 82 -14.55 -1.42 3.36
N GLY A 83 -14.63 -0.63 2.28
CA GLY A 83 -14.59 -1.19 0.93
C GLY A 83 -13.24 -1.80 0.59
N ASN A 84 -13.22 -2.59 -0.46
CA ASN A 84 -12.01 -3.22 -0.97
C ASN A 84 -11.52 -2.52 -2.23
N TYR A 85 -10.20 -2.39 -2.34
CA TYR A 85 -9.52 -1.87 -3.53
C TYR A 85 -8.73 -3.02 -4.16
N CYS A 86 -9.15 -3.40 -5.33
CA CYS A 86 -8.54 -4.53 -6.06
C CYS A 86 -7.85 -4.09 -7.34
#